data_0bf06cf9e5df5b6e16ec109bd195c8ae
#
_entry.id   0bf06cf9e5df5b6e16ec109bd195c8ae
#
_cell.length_a   1.000
_cell.length_b   1.000
_cell.length_c   1.000
_cell.angle_alpha   90.00
_cell.angle_beta   90.00
_cell.angle_gamma   90.00
#
_symmetry.space_group_name_H-M   'P 1'
#
loop_
_entity.id
_entity.type
_entity.pdbx_description
1 polymer ?
#
loop_
_entity_poly.entity_id
_entity_poly.type
_entity_poly.pdbx_seq_one_letter_code
_entity_poly.pdbx_strand_id
1 'polypeptide(L)'
;MGAVGGRISLKGQSKDGYRAMAALARAGHPDHVLSEIVKLRASRLNNCRYCIDMHTAAAQKAGVGDDRIAATADWADSPLFDERERTALALTDLLTV
;
A
#
# COMPACT_ATOMS: atom_id res chain seq x y z
N MET A 1 11.57 -19.09 -3.62
CA MET A 1 11.54 -18.70 -3.72
C MET A 1 11.65 -18.28 -3.88
N GLY A 2 11.78 -17.98 -3.64
CA GLY A 2 11.93 -17.47 -3.69
C GLY A 2 12.02 -16.93 -3.64
N ALA A 3 12.34 -16.74 -3.53
CA ALA A 3 12.44 -16.21 -3.51
C ALA A 3 12.46 -15.85 -3.45
N VAL A 4 12.70 -15.87 -3.31
CA VAL A 4 12.68 -15.35 -3.32
C VAL A 4 12.93 -14.84 -3.49
N GLY A 5 13.15 -15.36 -3.14
CA GLY A 5 13.68 -14.37 -3.06
C GLY A 5 13.87 -13.38 -3.98
N GLY A 6 14.63 -13.62 -4.68
CA GLY A 6 15.04 -12.62 -5.45
C GLY A 6 14.13 -11.65 -5.78
N ARG A 7 13.15 -12.01 -5.88
CA ARG A 7 12.37 -11.13 -6.11
C ARG A 7 12.47 -10.09 -5.32
N ILE A 8 13.21 -10.12 -4.48
CA ILE A 8 13.26 -9.16 -3.54
C ILE A 8 13.94 -7.94 -3.98
N SER A 9 14.18 -7.70 -5.18
CA SER A 9 14.67 -6.42 -5.60
C SER A 9 13.64 -5.35 -5.28
N LEU A 10 14.07 -4.14 -5.15
CA LEU A 10 13.19 -3.02 -4.91
C LEU A 10 12.16 -2.87 -6.01
N LYS A 11 12.57 -3.17 -7.23
CA LYS A 11 11.66 -3.12 -8.30
C LYS A 11 10.54 -4.11 -8.14
N GLY A 12 10.82 -5.31 -7.68
CA GLY A 12 9.82 -6.31 -7.45
C GLY A 12 8.83 -5.88 -6.41
N GLN A 13 9.31 -5.24 -5.35
CA GLN A 13 8.45 -4.78 -4.29
C GLN A 13 7.48 -3.72 -4.76
N SER A 14 7.96 -2.76 -5.55
CA SER A 14 7.08 -1.75 -6.11
C SER A 14 6.02 -2.37 -7.02
N LYS A 15 6.42 -3.33 -7.82
CA LYS A 15 5.47 -4.00 -8.70
C LYS A 15 4.42 -4.77 -7.92
N ASP A 16 4.79 -5.33 -6.78
CA ASP A 16 3.84 -6.08 -5.97
C ASP A 16 2.75 -5.17 -5.42
N GLY A 17 3.09 -3.94 -5.04
CA GLY A 17 2.09 -2.97 -4.63
C GLY A 17 1.11 -2.66 -5.77
N TYR A 18 1.63 -2.50 -6.97
CA TYR A 18 0.78 -2.27 -8.13
C TYR A 18 -0.07 -3.48 -8.48
N ARG A 19 0.44 -4.69 -8.28
CA ARG A 19 -0.34 -5.89 -8.50
C ARG A 19 -1.53 -5.97 -7.58
N ALA A 20 -1.36 -5.61 -6.31
CA ALA A 20 -2.45 -5.58 -5.37
C ALA A 20 -3.55 -4.63 -5.85
N MET A 21 -3.17 -3.46 -6.32
CA MET A 21 -4.13 -2.50 -6.84
C MET A 21 -4.80 -2.99 -8.10
N ALA A 22 -4.05 -3.62 -8.99
CA ALA A 22 -4.62 -4.14 -10.22
C ALA A 22 -5.65 -5.23 -9.92
N ALA A 23 -5.37 -6.09 -8.93
CA ALA A 23 -6.30 -7.13 -8.54
C ALA A 23 -7.59 -6.54 -7.99
N LEU A 24 -7.49 -5.48 -7.18
CA LEU A 24 -8.66 -4.82 -6.63
C LEU A 24 -9.45 -4.10 -7.70
N ALA A 25 -8.76 -3.48 -8.65
CA ALA A 25 -9.43 -2.81 -9.75
C ALA A 25 -10.22 -3.79 -10.60
N ARG A 26 -9.64 -4.96 -10.85
CA ARG A 26 -10.35 -6.00 -11.60
C ARG A 26 -11.55 -6.52 -10.84
N ALA A 27 -11.51 -6.44 -9.53
CA ALA A 27 -12.64 -6.84 -8.70
C ALA A 27 -13.70 -5.75 -8.61
N GLY A 28 -13.53 -4.63 -9.31
CA GLY A 28 -14.52 -3.57 -9.32
C GLY A 28 -14.37 -2.53 -8.24
N HIS A 29 -13.16 -2.32 -7.75
CA HIS A 29 -12.91 -1.34 -6.70
C HIS A 29 -11.86 -0.29 -7.09
N PRO A 30 -12.01 0.39 -8.24
CA PRO A 30 -11.08 1.45 -8.58
C PRO A 30 -11.37 2.64 -7.66
N ASP A 31 -10.36 3.06 -6.92
CA ASP A 31 -10.56 4.09 -5.89
C ASP A 31 -9.22 4.76 -5.64
N HIS A 32 -9.15 6.06 -5.86
CA HIS A 32 -7.92 6.81 -5.66
C HIS A 32 -7.43 6.79 -4.22
N VAL A 33 -8.37 6.86 -3.27
CA VAL A 33 -8.02 6.81 -1.86
C VAL A 33 -7.38 5.46 -1.53
N LEU A 34 -8.02 4.38 -1.96
CA LEU A 34 -7.50 3.04 -1.72
C LEU A 34 -6.14 2.86 -2.40
N SER A 35 -6.00 3.37 -3.62
CA SER A 35 -4.75 3.29 -4.36
C SER A 35 -3.60 3.93 -3.59
N GLU A 36 -3.83 5.14 -3.06
CA GLU A 36 -2.77 5.83 -2.34
C GLU A 36 -2.45 5.17 -1.00
N ILE A 37 -3.45 4.63 -0.33
CA ILE A 37 -3.22 3.90 0.92
C ILE A 37 -2.34 2.67 0.67
N VAL A 38 -2.62 1.92 -0.39
CA VAL A 38 -1.85 0.72 -0.75
C VAL A 38 -0.43 1.09 -1.13
N LYS A 39 -0.28 2.13 -1.95
CA LYS A 39 1.04 2.57 -2.39
C LYS A 39 1.87 3.08 -1.21
N LEU A 40 1.24 3.78 -0.29
CA LEU A 40 1.91 4.28 0.89
C LEU A 40 2.40 3.13 1.76
N ARG A 41 1.54 2.11 1.97
CA ARG A 41 1.94 0.93 2.74
C ARG A 41 3.11 0.22 2.08
N ALA A 42 3.06 0.00 0.76
CA ALA A 42 4.15 -0.64 0.03
C ALA A 42 5.44 0.15 0.18
N SER A 43 5.36 1.49 0.14
CA SER A 43 6.54 2.34 0.29
C SER A 43 7.15 2.21 1.68
N ARG A 44 6.31 2.07 2.72
CA ARG A 44 6.80 1.87 4.07
C ARG A 44 7.48 0.52 4.23
N LEU A 45 6.90 -0.52 3.62
CA LEU A 45 7.51 -1.85 3.66
C LEU A 45 8.86 -1.87 2.96
N ASN A 46 9.02 -1.06 1.91
CA ASN A 46 10.28 -0.93 1.21
C ASN A 46 11.23 0.04 1.91
N ASN A 47 10.79 0.72 2.92
CA ASN A 47 11.56 1.72 3.63
C ASN A 47 12.12 2.77 2.68
N CYS A 48 11.32 3.20 1.72
CA CYS A 48 11.71 4.18 0.72
C CYS A 48 11.18 5.55 1.13
N ARG A 49 12.04 6.37 1.72
CA ARG A 49 11.62 7.68 2.22
C ARG A 49 11.04 8.57 1.13
N TYR A 50 11.69 8.59 -0.02
CA TYR A 50 11.18 9.40 -1.12
C TYR A 50 9.79 8.96 -1.55
N CYS A 51 9.57 7.64 -1.63
CA CYS A 51 8.27 7.10 -2.01
C CYS A 51 7.21 7.39 -0.96
N ILE A 52 7.57 7.28 0.32
CA ILE A 52 6.67 7.60 1.41
C ILE A 52 6.23 9.06 1.31
N ASP A 53 7.18 9.96 1.12
CA ASP A 53 6.87 11.39 1.05
C ASP A 53 6.01 11.70 -0.18
N MET A 54 6.31 11.11 -1.31
CA MET A 54 5.56 11.32 -2.53
C MET A 54 4.12 10.83 -2.39
N HIS A 55 3.93 9.62 -1.87
CA HIS A 55 2.59 9.08 -1.72
C HIS A 55 1.82 9.69 -0.56
N THR A 56 2.51 10.22 0.45
CA THR A 56 1.88 11.00 1.49
C THR A 56 1.22 12.24 0.89
N ALA A 57 1.95 12.96 0.05
CA ALA A 57 1.39 14.14 -0.61
C ALA A 57 0.23 13.76 -1.53
N ALA A 58 0.36 12.68 -2.26
CA ALA A 58 -0.71 12.22 -3.15
C ALA A 58 -1.95 11.81 -2.36
N ALA A 59 -1.75 11.15 -1.22
CA ALA A 59 -2.86 10.74 -0.37
C ALA A 59 -3.59 11.95 0.21
N GLN A 60 -2.85 12.97 0.64
CA GLN A 60 -3.45 14.22 1.12
C GLN A 60 -4.29 14.87 0.03
N LYS A 61 -3.79 14.87 -1.19
CA LYS A 61 -4.50 15.42 -2.31
C LYS A 61 -5.77 14.65 -2.62
N ALA A 62 -5.76 13.34 -2.39
CA ALA A 62 -6.93 12.49 -2.59
C ALA A 62 -7.93 12.59 -1.44
N GLY A 63 -7.62 13.35 -0.41
CA GLY A 63 -8.53 13.56 0.72
C GLY A 63 -8.33 12.61 1.89
N VAL A 64 -7.23 11.90 1.93
CA VAL A 64 -6.95 11.00 3.06
C VAL A 64 -6.44 11.83 4.22
N GLY A 65 -7.03 11.63 5.39
CA GLY A 65 -6.62 12.37 6.59
C GLY A 65 -5.23 11.95 7.05
N ASP A 66 -4.55 12.89 7.72
CA ASP A 66 -3.19 12.64 8.19
C ASP A 66 -3.11 11.51 9.20
N ASP A 67 -4.16 11.29 9.99
CA ASP A 67 -4.22 10.20 10.94
C ASP A 67 -4.22 8.85 10.24
N ARG A 68 -4.94 8.74 9.12
CA ARG A 68 -4.97 7.51 8.33
C ARG A 68 -3.65 7.30 7.61
N ILE A 69 -3.05 8.38 7.12
CA ILE A 69 -1.74 8.30 6.47
C ILE A 69 -0.71 7.74 7.45
N ALA A 70 -0.66 8.28 8.66
CA ALA A 70 0.26 7.79 9.69
C ALA A 70 -0.05 6.36 10.08
N ALA A 71 -1.32 5.99 10.14
CA ALA A 71 -1.75 4.66 10.56
C ALA A 71 -1.36 3.56 9.57
N THR A 72 -0.98 3.89 8.34
CA THR A 72 -0.51 2.87 7.40
C THR A 72 0.77 2.17 7.89
N ALA A 73 1.47 2.76 8.86
CA ALA A 73 2.67 2.14 9.42
C ALA A 73 2.33 0.87 10.22
N ASP A 74 1.19 0.87 10.93
CA ASP A 74 0.75 -0.28 11.72
C ASP A 74 -0.77 -0.45 11.59
N TRP A 75 -1.22 -0.55 10.38
CA TRP A 75 -2.63 -0.53 10.02
C TRP A 75 -3.45 -1.62 10.72
N ALA A 76 -2.85 -2.75 11.01
CA ALA A 76 -3.59 -3.89 11.58
C ALA A 76 -4.17 -3.56 12.96
N ASP A 77 -3.50 -2.67 13.68
CA ASP A 77 -3.93 -2.27 15.02
C ASP A 77 -4.81 -1.03 15.02
N SER A 78 -5.10 -0.50 13.86
CA SER A 78 -5.83 0.77 13.74
C SER A 78 -7.29 0.54 13.40
N PRO A 79 -8.22 1.27 14.03
CA PRO A 79 -9.63 1.21 13.67
C PRO A 79 -9.99 2.12 12.50
N LEU A 80 -9.01 2.77 11.91
CA LEU A 80 -9.26 3.81 10.90
C LEU A 80 -9.48 3.28 9.49
N PHE A 81 -9.37 1.98 9.29
CA PHE A 81 -9.51 1.38 7.97
C PHE A 81 -10.73 0.44 7.95
N ASP A 82 -11.53 0.55 6.88
CA ASP A 82 -12.67 -0.33 6.74
C ASP A 82 -12.21 -1.71 6.24
N GLU A 83 -13.16 -2.62 6.09
CA GLU A 83 -12.83 -4.00 5.76
C GLU A 83 -12.17 -4.12 4.39
N ARG A 84 -12.64 -3.36 3.42
CA ARG A 84 -12.06 -3.37 2.08
C ARG A 84 -10.62 -2.86 2.10
N GLU A 85 -10.39 -1.79 2.84
CA GLU A 85 -9.05 -1.22 2.99
C GLU A 85 -8.12 -2.19 3.71
N ARG A 86 -8.63 -2.84 4.75
CA ARG A 86 -7.83 -3.82 5.50
C ARG A 86 -7.47 -5.02 4.63
N THR A 87 -8.38 -5.46 3.78
CA THR A 87 -8.09 -6.53 2.84
C THR A 87 -6.99 -6.13 1.88
N ALA A 88 -7.07 -4.91 1.35
CA ALA A 88 -6.06 -4.40 0.43
C ALA A 88 -4.69 -4.26 1.11
N LEU A 89 -4.67 -3.80 2.35
CA LEU A 89 -3.43 -3.64 3.10
C LEU A 89 -2.81 -5.01 3.43
N ALA A 90 -3.64 -5.98 3.80
CA ALA A 90 -3.16 -7.33 4.05
C ALA A 90 -2.56 -7.95 2.79
N LEU A 91 -3.20 -7.74 1.65
CA LEU A 91 -2.70 -8.23 0.38
C LEU A 91 -1.37 -7.55 0.03
N THR A 92 -1.26 -6.26 0.29
CA THR A 92 -0.03 -5.51 0.07
C THR A 92 1.10 -6.09 0.91
N ASP A 93 0.84 -6.37 2.19
CA ASP A 93 1.85 -6.95 3.07
C ASP A 93 2.29 -8.32 2.57
N LEU A 94 1.34 -9.10 2.06
CA LEU A 94 1.62 -10.43 1.58
C LEU A 94 2.49 -10.40 0.31
N LEU A 95 2.24 -9.47 -0.58
CA LEU A 95 2.93 -9.39 -1.85
C LEU A 95 4.24 -8.60 -1.81
N THR A 96 4.44 -7.78 -0.79
CA THR A 96 5.59 -6.91 -0.68
C THR A 96 6.52 -7.44 0.41
N VAL A 97 7.30 -8.44 0.09
CA VAL A 97 8.13 -9.05 1.13
C VAL A 97 9.60 -8.95 0.82
#